data_46c0b4bd64954fc8a542767a9c895d38
#
_entry.id   46c0b4bd64954fc8a542767a9c895d38
#
_cell.length_a   1.000
_cell.length_b   1.000
_cell.length_c   1.000
_cell.angle_alpha   90.00
_cell.angle_beta   90.00
_cell.angle_gamma   90.00
#
_symmetry.space_group_name_H-M   'P 1'
#
loop_
_entity.id
_entity.type
_entity.pdbx_description
1 polymer ?
#
loop_
_entity_poly.entity_id
_entity_poly.type
_entity_poly.pdbx_seq_one_letter_code
_entity_poly.pdbx_strand_id
1 'polypeptide(L)'
;NNSFLQKDIINDFSFQNNLSSKPHIIFSHIDNKPEVIIQDDKNFIYQLSNKLNPIWSDSVEKINSKIFEIDYYKNNKKQILFSSSNKIYSYDRKGNSLIGFPFKNPSESAIKFLNVIDYDKSKRYRIITSHDNGEIYFLNKSGSILEGWNPLKMEDGLVQSPFHVRVNGKDYIIIILKNGTIHVKNRRGLNYKGFPVKLNTEISNKAHLKKSIYLDKTILKLLSDEGTVYELNLKGKILSSKDQYRDQKDSKFFLVKEQSGKNPIIISYDDYNLIYGESKIGFNNIKNLKLQYYNLSKNENFLILTDERKNKTYFLDENLKYYFEPVSNQNEISLLKYSNSLILYKTLNNRISMIELKK
;
A
#
# COMPACT_ATOMS: atom_id res chain seq x y z
N ASN A 1 11.30 19.10 -22.40
CA ASN A 1 11.34 17.69 -22.81
C ASN A 1 12.00 16.86 -21.71
N ASN A 2 11.18 16.33 -20.78
CA ASN A 2 11.64 15.45 -19.70
C ASN A 2 11.39 13.98 -20.07
N SER A 3 11.88 13.53 -21.21
CA SER A 3 11.79 12.12 -21.58
C SER A 3 12.98 11.35 -21.02
N PHE A 4 12.73 10.29 -20.27
CA PHE A 4 13.74 9.28 -19.99
C PHE A 4 13.99 8.51 -21.29
N LEU A 5 15.14 8.74 -21.90
CA LEU A 5 15.44 8.26 -23.24
C LEU A 5 16.02 6.85 -23.27
N GLN A 6 16.52 6.33 -22.14
CA GLN A 6 17.23 5.05 -22.11
C GLN A 6 16.77 4.17 -20.94
N LYS A 7 16.54 2.90 -21.25
CA LYS A 7 16.15 1.84 -20.31
C LYS A 7 17.17 0.72 -20.39
N ASP A 8 18.13 0.71 -19.50
CA ASP A 8 19.15 -0.33 -19.46
C ASP A 8 18.78 -1.42 -18.46
N ILE A 9 18.68 -2.67 -18.89
CA ILE A 9 18.54 -3.80 -17.97
C ILE A 9 19.88 -3.96 -17.25
N ILE A 10 19.89 -3.72 -15.94
CA ILE A 10 21.08 -3.86 -15.12
C ILE A 10 21.25 -5.32 -14.67
N ASN A 11 20.17 -5.93 -14.21
CA ASN A 11 20.12 -7.32 -13.78
C ASN A 11 18.75 -7.93 -14.06
N ASP A 12 18.73 -9.23 -14.18
CA ASP A 12 17.51 -10.00 -14.23
C ASP A 12 17.72 -11.40 -13.62
N PHE A 13 16.61 -12.03 -13.23
CA PHE A 13 16.61 -13.37 -12.71
C PHE A 13 15.34 -14.10 -13.15
N SER A 14 15.47 -15.37 -13.55
CA SER A 14 14.36 -16.25 -13.94
C SER A 14 14.14 -17.34 -12.92
N PHE A 15 12.90 -17.52 -12.51
CA PHE A 15 12.45 -18.54 -11.57
C PHE A 15 11.93 -19.78 -12.32
N GLN A 16 11.71 -20.84 -11.58
CA GLN A 16 11.06 -22.03 -12.13
C GLN A 16 9.57 -21.80 -12.42
N ASN A 17 8.89 -21.06 -11.55
CA ASN A 17 7.44 -20.79 -11.61
C ASN A 17 7.18 -19.33 -12.00
N ASN A 18 5.96 -19.03 -12.44
CA ASN A 18 5.55 -17.67 -12.75
C ASN A 18 5.43 -16.82 -11.46
N LEU A 19 5.78 -15.56 -11.57
CA LEU A 19 5.68 -14.62 -10.45
C LEU A 19 4.24 -14.12 -10.28
N SER A 20 3.74 -14.16 -9.06
CA SER A 20 2.35 -13.79 -8.71
C SER A 20 2.23 -12.49 -7.92
N SER A 21 3.32 -11.97 -7.38
CA SER A 21 3.34 -10.73 -6.63
C SER A 21 4.15 -9.63 -7.34
N LYS A 22 3.91 -8.38 -6.94
CA LYS A 22 4.84 -7.30 -7.30
C LYS A 22 6.16 -7.45 -6.53
N PRO A 23 7.26 -6.90 -7.04
CA PRO A 23 8.51 -6.78 -6.28
C PRO A 23 8.31 -5.88 -5.06
N HIS A 24 8.62 -6.35 -3.85
CA HIS A 24 8.63 -5.54 -2.64
C HIS A 24 10.07 -5.19 -2.29
N ILE A 25 10.38 -3.90 -2.27
CA ILE A 25 11.72 -3.43 -1.94
C ILE A 25 11.85 -3.28 -0.43
N ILE A 26 12.88 -3.89 0.12
CA ILE A 26 13.35 -3.73 1.49
C ILE A 26 14.81 -3.28 1.48
N PHE A 27 15.33 -2.84 2.62
CA PHE A 27 16.73 -2.43 2.72
C PHE A 27 17.49 -3.31 3.68
N SER A 28 18.60 -3.87 3.19
CA SER A 28 19.55 -4.63 3.99
C SER A 28 20.04 -3.79 5.17
N HIS A 29 19.96 -4.33 6.38
CA HIS A 29 20.51 -3.68 7.57
C HIS A 29 22.04 -3.80 7.69
N ILE A 30 22.69 -4.51 6.75
CA ILE A 30 24.14 -4.72 6.73
C ILE A 30 24.82 -3.58 5.96
N ASP A 31 24.34 -3.28 4.75
CA ASP A 31 24.98 -2.36 3.82
C ASP A 31 24.02 -1.32 3.22
N ASN A 32 22.77 -1.28 3.71
CA ASN A 32 21.70 -0.41 3.28
C ASN A 32 21.40 -0.47 1.76
N LYS A 33 21.73 -1.60 1.11
CA LYS A 33 21.37 -1.83 -0.28
C LYS A 33 19.94 -2.34 -0.42
N PRO A 34 19.26 -2.05 -1.54
CA PRO A 34 17.91 -2.57 -1.79
C PRO A 34 17.97 -4.08 -2.02
N GLU A 35 17.07 -4.80 -1.39
CA GLU A 35 16.79 -6.22 -1.58
C GLU A 35 15.32 -6.38 -1.98
N VAL A 36 14.98 -7.48 -2.63
CA VAL A 36 13.63 -7.70 -3.15
C VAL A 36 12.99 -8.90 -2.48
N ILE A 37 11.76 -8.74 -2.02
CA ILE A 37 10.88 -9.86 -1.64
C ILE A 37 9.86 -10.05 -2.77
N ILE A 38 9.70 -11.30 -3.22
CA ILE A 38 8.75 -11.64 -4.29
C ILE A 38 8.18 -13.04 -4.06
N GLN A 39 6.96 -13.29 -4.56
CA GLN A 39 6.30 -14.58 -4.47
C GLN A 39 5.90 -15.10 -5.86
N ASP A 40 6.02 -16.41 -6.07
CA ASP A 40 5.57 -17.09 -7.27
C ASP A 40 4.13 -17.67 -7.17
N ASP A 41 3.62 -18.25 -8.24
CA ASP A 41 2.26 -18.82 -8.33
C ASP A 41 2.11 -20.18 -7.62
N LYS A 42 3.23 -20.76 -7.14
CA LYS A 42 3.26 -21.95 -6.28
C LYS A 42 3.43 -21.60 -4.81
N ASN A 43 3.34 -20.29 -4.50
CA ASN A 43 3.46 -19.72 -3.15
C ASN A 43 4.85 -19.83 -2.51
N PHE A 44 5.91 -19.99 -3.30
CA PHE A 44 7.26 -19.79 -2.79
C PHE A 44 7.55 -18.29 -2.68
N ILE A 45 8.00 -17.87 -1.49
CA ILE A 45 8.53 -16.53 -1.26
C ILE A 45 10.05 -16.57 -1.42
N TYR A 46 10.61 -15.55 -2.04
CA TYR A 46 12.03 -15.39 -2.25
C TYR A 46 12.51 -14.05 -1.74
N GLN A 47 13.67 -14.03 -1.10
CA GLN A 47 14.44 -12.80 -0.89
C GLN A 47 15.63 -12.79 -1.83
N LEU A 48 15.76 -11.72 -2.60
CA LEU A 48 16.84 -11.51 -3.56
C LEU A 48 17.73 -10.37 -3.12
N SER A 49 19.02 -10.50 -3.42
CA SER A 49 20.01 -9.44 -3.20
C SER A 49 19.78 -8.23 -4.13
N ASN A 50 20.57 -7.18 -3.92
CA ASN A 50 20.59 -6.00 -4.80
C ASN A 50 21.02 -6.29 -6.25
N LYS A 51 21.52 -7.49 -6.55
CA LYS A 51 21.85 -8.00 -7.89
C LYS A 51 20.85 -9.06 -8.37
N LEU A 52 19.71 -9.19 -7.70
CA LEU A 52 18.68 -10.18 -7.94
C LEU A 52 19.12 -11.65 -7.75
N ASN A 53 20.23 -11.91 -7.08
CA ASN A 53 20.61 -13.28 -6.71
C ASN A 53 19.78 -13.75 -5.51
N PRO A 54 19.24 -14.97 -5.51
CA PRO A 54 18.51 -15.51 -4.37
C PRO A 54 19.38 -15.54 -3.11
N ILE A 55 18.82 -15.06 -1.98
CA ILE A 55 19.41 -15.16 -0.64
C ILE A 55 18.81 -16.37 0.06
N TRP A 56 17.48 -16.48 0.03
CA TRP A 56 16.74 -17.62 0.58
C TRP A 56 15.36 -17.71 -0.10
N SER A 57 14.71 -18.86 0.08
CA SER A 57 13.31 -19.09 -0.29
C SER A 57 12.64 -20.00 0.72
N ASP A 58 11.31 -19.89 0.85
CA ASP A 58 10.47 -20.76 1.66
C ASP A 58 9.08 -20.89 1.05
N SER A 59 8.34 -21.92 1.43
CA SER A 59 6.95 -22.13 1.02
C SER A 59 6.03 -21.53 2.07
N VAL A 60 5.19 -20.57 1.66
CA VAL A 60 4.20 -19.91 2.53
C VAL A 60 2.87 -19.89 1.80
N GLU A 61 1.78 -19.53 2.50
CA GLU A 61 0.51 -19.28 1.81
C GLU A 61 0.61 -17.99 0.96
N LYS A 62 -0.33 -17.80 0.02
CA LYS A 62 -0.40 -16.60 -0.81
C LYS A 62 -0.42 -15.33 0.05
N ILE A 63 0.56 -14.47 -0.19
CA ILE A 63 0.70 -13.19 0.51
C ILE A 63 -0.42 -12.24 0.08
N ASN A 64 -1.14 -11.68 1.03
CA ASN A 64 -2.24 -10.72 0.80
C ASN A 64 -2.00 -9.35 1.44
N SER A 65 -0.88 -9.15 2.10
CA SER A 65 -0.51 -7.90 2.77
C SER A 65 0.70 -7.21 2.15
N LYS A 66 1.00 -6.01 2.65
CA LYS A 66 2.33 -5.43 2.49
C LYS A 66 3.36 -6.26 3.24
N ILE A 67 4.62 -6.14 2.80
CA ILE A 67 5.78 -6.58 3.58
C ILE A 67 6.18 -5.43 4.52
N PHE A 68 6.18 -5.69 5.82
CA PHE A 68 6.60 -4.74 6.83
C PHE A 68 8.01 -5.06 7.29
N GLU A 69 8.87 -4.06 7.39
CA GLU A 69 10.17 -4.18 8.05
C GLU A 69 10.01 -3.81 9.53
N ILE A 70 10.35 -4.71 10.44
CA ILE A 70 10.30 -4.51 11.88
C ILE A 70 11.66 -4.84 12.51
N ASP A 71 12.00 -4.19 13.61
CA ASP A 71 13.13 -4.57 14.45
C ASP A 71 12.60 -5.30 15.70
N TYR A 72 12.23 -6.56 15.50
CA TYR A 72 11.59 -7.40 16.52
C TYR A 72 12.44 -7.56 17.77
N TYR A 73 13.75 -7.73 17.61
CA TYR A 73 14.69 -7.95 18.70
C TYR A 73 15.30 -6.66 19.27
N LYS A 74 14.97 -5.48 18.72
CA LYS A 74 15.49 -4.16 19.14
C LYS A 74 17.01 -4.04 19.06
N ASN A 75 17.60 -4.68 18.07
CA ASN A 75 19.04 -4.74 17.84
C ASN A 75 19.49 -4.10 16.51
N ASN A 76 18.59 -3.29 15.90
CA ASN A 76 18.74 -2.64 14.61
C ASN A 76 18.87 -3.59 13.41
N LYS A 77 18.68 -4.90 13.61
CA LYS A 77 18.54 -5.88 12.52
C LYS A 77 17.06 -6.02 12.18
N LYS A 78 16.73 -5.82 10.91
CA LYS A 78 15.35 -5.85 10.45
C LYS A 78 14.92 -7.28 10.11
N GLN A 79 13.67 -7.56 10.40
CA GLN A 79 12.93 -8.75 10.01
C GLN A 79 11.76 -8.30 9.14
N ILE A 80 11.28 -9.18 8.26
CA ILE A 80 10.06 -8.97 7.49
C ILE A 80 8.87 -9.59 8.21
N LEU A 81 7.71 -8.93 8.12
CA LEU A 81 6.44 -9.40 8.63
C LEU A 81 5.35 -9.19 7.57
N PHE A 82 4.53 -10.23 7.32
CA PHE A 82 3.44 -10.19 6.36
C PHE A 82 2.35 -11.21 6.73
N SER A 83 1.23 -11.18 6.02
CA SER A 83 0.16 -12.17 6.20
C SER A 83 -0.26 -12.82 4.90
N SER A 84 -0.79 -14.03 5.06
CA SER A 84 -1.76 -14.67 4.17
C SER A 84 -3.19 -14.45 4.70
N SER A 85 -4.16 -15.13 4.10
CA SER A 85 -5.53 -15.14 4.63
C SER A 85 -5.66 -15.82 6.00
N ASN A 86 -4.76 -16.76 6.34
CA ASN A 86 -4.90 -17.62 7.52
C ASN A 86 -3.75 -17.49 8.53
N LYS A 87 -2.64 -16.86 8.15
CA LYS A 87 -1.44 -16.82 8.98
C LYS A 87 -0.72 -15.50 8.88
N ILE A 88 0.04 -15.18 9.93
CA ILE A 88 0.96 -14.05 9.98
C ILE A 88 2.37 -14.62 10.10
N TYR A 89 3.25 -14.26 9.17
CA TYR A 89 4.61 -14.75 9.06
C TYR A 89 5.62 -13.66 9.45
N SER A 90 6.75 -14.08 9.97
CA SER A 90 7.91 -13.20 10.14
C SER A 90 9.20 -13.98 9.96
N TYR A 91 10.13 -13.41 9.18
CA TYR A 91 11.43 -14.00 8.84
C TYR A 91 12.58 -13.04 9.12
N ASP A 92 13.70 -13.60 9.54
CA ASP A 92 14.95 -12.86 9.55
C ASP A 92 15.56 -12.78 8.13
N ARG A 93 16.66 -12.02 7.97
CA ARG A 93 17.33 -11.86 6.68
C ARG A 93 17.94 -13.17 6.12
N LYS A 94 18.10 -14.19 6.95
CA LYS A 94 18.62 -15.50 6.52
C LYS A 94 17.52 -16.48 6.10
N GLY A 95 16.24 -16.05 6.20
CA GLY A 95 15.10 -16.91 5.89
C GLY A 95 14.66 -17.79 7.07
N ASN A 96 15.17 -17.53 8.28
CA ASN A 96 14.68 -18.26 9.44
C ASN A 96 13.37 -17.64 9.94
N SER A 97 12.34 -18.46 10.12
CA SER A 97 11.11 -18.03 10.79
C SER A 97 11.42 -17.61 12.23
N LEU A 98 10.85 -16.49 12.68
CA LEU A 98 11.01 -16.05 14.06
C LEU A 98 10.30 -17.02 15.02
N ILE A 99 10.81 -17.12 16.24
CA ILE A 99 10.22 -17.97 17.28
C ILE A 99 8.76 -17.58 17.51
N GLY A 100 7.88 -18.55 17.45
CA GLY A 100 6.44 -18.40 17.60
C GLY A 100 5.66 -18.13 16.32
N PHE A 101 6.34 -17.73 15.24
CA PHE A 101 5.71 -17.59 13.92
C PHE A 101 5.70 -18.92 13.14
N PRO A 102 4.73 -19.10 12.23
CA PRO A 102 3.63 -18.20 11.91
C PRO A 102 2.54 -18.17 12.98
N PHE A 103 1.99 -17.00 13.29
CA PHE A 103 0.78 -16.92 14.11
C PHE A 103 -0.44 -17.33 13.28
N LYS A 104 -1.37 -18.07 13.91
CA LYS A 104 -2.67 -18.35 13.33
C LYS A 104 -3.51 -17.06 13.25
N ASN A 105 -4.36 -16.99 12.26
CA ASN A 105 -5.44 -16.03 12.21
C ASN A 105 -6.31 -16.16 13.47
N PRO A 106 -6.56 -15.07 14.23
CA PRO A 106 -7.41 -15.12 15.42
C PRO A 106 -8.91 -15.21 15.14
N SER A 107 -9.32 -15.01 13.88
CA SER A 107 -10.73 -15.05 13.43
C SER A 107 -11.01 -16.29 12.57
N GLU A 108 -12.26 -16.70 12.51
CA GLU A 108 -12.76 -17.67 11.52
C GLU A 108 -12.85 -17.06 10.11
N SER A 109 -12.92 -15.72 10.00
CA SER A 109 -12.91 -15.03 8.73
C SER A 109 -11.48 -14.76 8.26
N ALA A 110 -11.23 -14.78 6.95
CA ALA A 110 -9.92 -14.54 6.38
C ALA A 110 -9.36 -13.16 6.77
N ILE A 111 -8.04 -13.08 6.98
CA ILE A 111 -7.34 -11.79 7.12
C ILE A 111 -7.43 -11.06 5.79
N LYS A 112 -8.07 -9.90 5.79
CA LYS A 112 -8.17 -9.03 4.63
C LYS A 112 -7.07 -7.98 4.59
N PHE A 113 -6.79 -7.39 5.75
CA PHE A 113 -5.76 -6.37 5.89
C PHE A 113 -4.88 -6.66 7.10
N LEU A 114 -3.59 -6.44 6.92
CA LEU A 114 -2.58 -6.42 7.98
C LEU A 114 -2.01 -5.02 8.11
N ASN A 115 -1.75 -4.58 9.33
CA ASN A 115 -0.92 -3.41 9.61
C ASN A 115 -0.04 -3.64 10.84
N VAL A 116 1.02 -2.86 10.94
CA VAL A 116 1.92 -2.86 12.10
C VAL A 116 2.08 -1.44 12.61
N ILE A 117 1.81 -1.25 13.89
CA ILE A 117 1.92 0.06 14.56
C ILE A 117 3.02 -0.02 15.62
N ASP A 118 3.87 1.02 15.64
CA ASP A 118 4.75 1.37 16.74
C ASP A 118 4.34 2.76 17.25
N TYR A 119 3.59 2.81 18.34
CA TYR A 119 2.95 4.03 18.84
C TYR A 119 3.94 5.16 19.15
N ASP A 120 5.06 4.81 19.74
CA ASP A 120 6.01 5.73 20.35
C ASP A 120 7.46 5.50 19.87
N LYS A 121 7.62 4.77 18.78
CA LYS A 121 8.91 4.36 18.20
C LYS A 121 9.80 3.55 19.15
N SER A 122 9.18 2.88 20.15
CA SER A 122 9.88 2.05 21.14
C SER A 122 10.11 0.61 20.66
N LYS A 123 9.73 0.31 19.41
CA LYS A 123 9.78 -1.04 18.83
C LYS A 123 8.91 -2.05 19.63
N ARG A 124 7.84 -1.53 20.26
CA ARG A 124 6.77 -2.33 20.87
C ARG A 124 5.61 -2.44 19.90
N TYR A 125 5.84 -3.22 18.87
CA TYR A 125 4.92 -3.35 17.75
C TYR A 125 3.55 -3.89 18.18
N ARG A 126 2.51 -3.39 17.51
CA ARG A 126 1.15 -3.93 17.52
C ARG A 126 0.84 -4.41 16.12
N ILE A 127 0.48 -5.67 16.01
CA ILE A 127 0.08 -6.30 14.75
C ILE A 127 -1.44 -6.22 14.71
N ILE A 128 -1.97 -5.65 13.63
CA ILE A 128 -3.41 -5.44 13.45
C ILE A 128 -3.88 -6.31 12.32
N THR A 129 -4.86 -7.17 12.58
CA THR A 129 -5.59 -7.87 11.53
C THR A 129 -7.00 -7.34 11.43
N SER A 130 -7.50 -7.22 10.20
CA SER A 130 -8.89 -6.84 9.91
C SER A 130 -9.47 -7.85 8.94
N HIS A 131 -10.73 -8.19 9.13
CA HIS A 131 -11.39 -9.30 8.48
C HIS A 131 -12.61 -8.83 7.69
N ASP A 132 -13.06 -9.62 6.71
CA ASP A 132 -14.21 -9.28 5.88
C ASP A 132 -15.52 -9.19 6.67
N ASN A 133 -15.62 -9.92 7.79
CA ASN A 133 -16.76 -9.88 8.70
C ASN A 133 -16.76 -8.65 9.64
N GLY A 134 -15.85 -7.68 9.45
CA GLY A 134 -15.73 -6.46 10.26
C GLY A 134 -14.98 -6.63 11.58
N GLU A 135 -14.41 -7.80 11.87
CA GLU A 135 -13.59 -8.01 13.06
C GLU A 135 -12.21 -7.37 12.94
N ILE A 136 -11.74 -6.78 14.02
CA ILE A 136 -10.41 -6.19 14.13
C ILE A 136 -9.75 -6.74 15.40
N TYR A 137 -8.59 -7.34 15.24
CA TYR A 137 -7.75 -7.80 16.34
C TYR A 137 -6.46 -7.00 16.40
N PHE A 138 -6.07 -6.64 17.62
CA PHE A 138 -4.72 -6.14 17.89
C PHE A 138 -3.96 -7.20 18.66
N LEU A 139 -2.81 -7.57 18.13
CA LEU A 139 -1.89 -8.52 18.76
C LEU A 139 -0.64 -7.78 19.23
N ASN A 140 -0.05 -8.20 20.32
CA ASN A 140 1.31 -7.81 20.63
C ASN A 140 2.32 -8.54 19.73
N LYS A 141 3.60 -8.24 19.85
CA LYS A 141 4.64 -8.84 19.00
C LYS A 141 4.78 -10.37 19.20
N SER A 142 4.30 -10.94 20.30
CA SER A 142 4.29 -12.39 20.59
C SER A 142 2.98 -13.09 20.19
N GLY A 143 2.07 -12.39 19.51
CA GLY A 143 0.81 -12.97 19.02
C GLY A 143 -0.34 -12.97 20.03
N SER A 144 -0.16 -12.46 21.25
CA SER A 144 -1.25 -12.37 22.23
C SER A 144 -2.20 -11.24 21.88
N ILE A 145 -3.50 -11.51 21.93
CA ILE A 145 -4.58 -10.56 21.65
C ILE A 145 -4.65 -9.51 22.76
N LEU A 146 -4.87 -8.26 22.40
CA LEU A 146 -4.93 -7.12 23.33
C LEU A 146 -6.38 -6.84 23.74
N GLU A 147 -6.56 -6.46 25.00
CA GLU A 147 -7.84 -6.00 25.55
C GLU A 147 -8.42 -4.83 24.75
N GLY A 148 -9.74 -4.83 24.54
CA GLY A 148 -10.47 -3.85 23.74
C GLY A 148 -10.43 -4.09 22.22
N TRP A 149 -9.62 -5.09 21.77
CA TRP A 149 -9.43 -5.47 20.36
C TRP A 149 -9.47 -7.00 20.17
N ASN A 150 -10.38 -7.69 20.88
CA ASN A 150 -10.39 -9.16 21.00
C ASN A 150 -11.68 -9.92 20.61
N PRO A 151 -12.41 -9.69 19.51
CA PRO A 151 -12.25 -8.62 18.52
C PRO A 151 -12.98 -7.32 18.89
N LEU A 152 -12.58 -6.23 18.27
CA LEU A 152 -13.45 -5.08 18.08
C LEU A 152 -14.28 -5.32 16.81
N LYS A 153 -15.59 -5.39 16.94
CA LYS A 153 -16.52 -5.63 15.83
C LYS A 153 -17.02 -4.31 15.25
N MET A 154 -16.91 -4.16 13.95
CA MET A 154 -17.46 -3.03 13.21
C MET A 154 -18.76 -3.43 12.52
N GLU A 155 -19.60 -2.43 12.24
CA GLU A 155 -20.91 -2.59 11.60
C GLU A 155 -20.84 -2.88 10.10
N ASP A 156 -19.67 -2.68 9.47
CA ASP A 156 -19.46 -2.91 8.04
C ASP A 156 -17.98 -3.28 7.78
N GLY A 157 -17.69 -3.70 6.55
CA GLY A 157 -16.35 -4.02 6.08
C GLY A 157 -15.46 -2.77 6.00
N LEU A 158 -14.16 -2.97 6.21
CA LEU A 158 -13.17 -1.90 6.15
C LEU A 158 -12.71 -1.63 4.71
N VAL A 159 -12.42 -0.36 4.42
CA VAL A 159 -11.80 0.08 3.15
C VAL A 159 -10.31 -0.23 3.12
N GLN A 160 -9.66 -0.14 4.27
CA GLN A 160 -8.24 -0.37 4.46
C GLN A 160 -7.96 -0.83 5.89
N SER A 161 -6.74 -1.31 6.15
CA SER A 161 -6.34 -1.61 7.54
C SER A 161 -6.46 -0.36 8.42
N PRO A 162 -6.86 -0.49 9.69
CA PRO A 162 -6.76 0.59 10.66
C PRO A 162 -5.34 1.16 10.71
N PHE A 163 -5.21 2.46 10.82
CA PHE A 163 -3.92 3.12 10.85
C PHE A 163 -3.83 4.15 11.97
N HIS A 164 -2.62 4.47 12.36
CA HIS A 164 -2.32 5.25 13.55
C HIS A 164 -1.71 6.61 13.20
N VAL A 165 -2.09 7.60 13.99
CA VAL A 165 -1.41 8.89 14.08
C VAL A 165 -1.29 9.31 15.54
N ARG A 166 -0.14 9.91 15.89
CA ARG A 166 0.09 10.52 17.20
C ARG A 166 0.04 12.03 17.06
N VAL A 167 -0.83 12.68 17.84
CA VAL A 167 -1.02 14.13 17.87
C VAL A 167 -1.03 14.57 19.33
N ASN A 168 -0.21 15.55 19.72
CA ASN A 168 -0.08 16.05 21.09
C ASN A 168 0.05 14.93 22.15
N GLY A 169 0.92 13.95 21.87
CA GLY A 169 1.19 12.85 22.79
C GLY A 169 0.10 11.80 22.90
N LYS A 170 -1.06 11.98 22.25
CA LYS A 170 -2.18 11.02 22.24
C LYS A 170 -2.19 10.22 20.93
N ASP A 171 -2.69 8.99 21.02
CA ASP A 171 -2.74 8.06 19.89
C ASP A 171 -4.17 7.95 19.36
N TYR A 172 -4.29 8.11 18.05
CA TYR A 172 -5.54 8.07 17.31
C TYR A 172 -5.47 6.91 16.31
N ILE A 173 -6.39 5.96 16.42
CA ILE A 173 -6.52 4.81 15.52
C ILE A 173 -7.72 5.07 14.63
N ILE A 174 -7.48 5.22 13.33
CA ILE A 174 -8.46 5.61 12.33
C ILE A 174 -8.96 4.34 11.62
N ILE A 175 -10.26 4.15 11.58
CA ILE A 175 -10.95 3.05 10.92
C ILE A 175 -11.98 3.66 9.97
N ILE A 176 -11.98 3.20 8.71
CA ILE A 176 -12.87 3.69 7.66
C ILE A 176 -13.64 2.51 7.11
N LEU A 177 -14.94 2.58 7.17
CA LEU A 177 -15.85 1.55 6.69
C LEU A 177 -16.33 1.87 5.28
N LYS A 178 -16.75 0.84 4.54
CA LYS A 178 -17.23 0.96 3.16
C LYS A 178 -18.48 1.85 3.04
N ASN A 179 -19.34 1.80 4.05
CA ASN A 179 -20.55 2.65 4.10
C ASN A 179 -20.28 4.14 4.42
N GLY A 180 -19.01 4.55 4.40
CA GLY A 180 -18.62 5.94 4.68
C GLY A 180 -18.62 6.32 6.16
N THR A 181 -18.69 5.35 7.07
CA THR A 181 -18.54 5.62 8.51
C THR A 181 -17.07 5.66 8.91
N ILE A 182 -16.67 6.71 9.60
CA ILE A 182 -15.30 6.93 10.07
C ILE A 182 -15.29 6.87 11.59
N HIS A 183 -14.52 5.93 12.16
CA HIS A 183 -14.24 5.87 13.58
C HIS A 183 -12.81 6.36 13.85
N VAL A 184 -12.64 7.08 14.95
CA VAL A 184 -11.33 7.40 15.50
C VAL A 184 -11.30 6.96 16.95
N LYS A 185 -10.45 6.00 17.25
CA LYS A 185 -10.41 5.30 18.54
C LYS A 185 -9.09 5.50 19.27
N ASN A 186 -9.14 5.39 20.60
CA ASN A 186 -7.96 5.34 21.44
C ASN A 186 -7.34 3.92 21.48
N ARG A 187 -6.25 3.74 22.22
CA ARG A 187 -5.58 2.43 22.38
C ARG A 187 -6.46 1.32 22.98
N ARG A 188 -7.57 1.67 23.66
CA ARG A 188 -8.53 0.74 24.27
C ARG A 188 -9.74 0.44 23.36
N GLY A 189 -9.75 0.91 22.12
CA GLY A 189 -10.87 0.70 21.20
C GLY A 189 -12.08 1.63 21.42
N LEU A 190 -12.00 2.62 22.32
CA LEU A 190 -13.07 3.58 22.57
C LEU A 190 -13.00 4.75 21.60
N ASN A 191 -14.15 5.19 21.09
CA ASN A 191 -14.21 6.36 20.20
C ASN A 191 -13.80 7.65 20.92
N TYR A 192 -13.09 8.52 20.24
CA TYR A 192 -12.91 9.90 20.64
C TYR A 192 -14.21 10.70 20.42
N LYS A 193 -14.37 11.78 21.21
CA LYS A 193 -15.48 12.72 21.05
C LYS A 193 -15.50 13.26 19.60
N GLY A 194 -16.70 13.33 19.01
CA GLY A 194 -16.90 13.72 17.60
C GLY A 194 -16.91 12.55 16.63
N PHE A 195 -16.70 11.31 17.10
CA PHE A 195 -16.77 10.10 16.28
C PHE A 195 -17.77 9.08 16.85
N PRO A 196 -18.37 8.23 16.00
CA PRO A 196 -18.14 8.13 14.55
C PRO A 196 -18.72 9.31 13.76
N VAL A 197 -18.13 9.60 12.59
CA VAL A 197 -18.68 10.48 11.56
C VAL A 197 -19.23 9.62 10.43
N LYS A 198 -20.44 9.91 9.96
CA LYS A 198 -21.10 9.21 8.84
C LYS A 198 -21.20 10.16 7.65
N LEU A 199 -20.64 9.76 6.51
CA LEU A 199 -20.72 10.53 5.26
C LEU A 199 -21.96 10.18 4.43
N ASN A 200 -22.67 9.10 4.78
CA ASN A 200 -23.84 8.56 4.07
C ASN A 200 -23.60 8.32 2.57
N THR A 201 -22.41 7.83 2.24
CA THR A 201 -21.98 7.48 0.89
C THR A 201 -21.00 6.31 0.94
N GLU A 202 -20.90 5.55 -0.13
CA GLU A 202 -19.93 4.44 -0.20
C GLU A 202 -18.52 4.94 -0.49
N ILE A 203 -17.55 4.28 0.12
CA ILE A 203 -16.12 4.54 -0.05
C ILE A 203 -15.40 3.22 -0.31
N SER A 204 -14.73 3.13 -1.46
CA SER A 204 -13.80 2.04 -1.78
C SER A 204 -12.34 2.50 -1.80
N ASN A 205 -12.11 3.80 -1.96
CA ASN A 205 -10.80 4.40 -2.02
C ASN A 205 -10.11 4.48 -0.66
N LYS A 206 -8.82 4.11 -0.60
CA LYS A 206 -8.01 4.27 0.61
C LYS A 206 -7.81 5.75 0.93
N ALA A 207 -8.12 6.15 2.15
CA ALA A 207 -7.98 7.54 2.59
C ALA A 207 -6.51 7.98 2.70
N HIS A 208 -6.28 9.28 2.52
CA HIS A 208 -4.99 9.92 2.78
C HIS A 208 -5.07 10.78 4.04
N LEU A 209 -4.01 10.76 4.87
CA LEU A 209 -3.91 11.56 6.08
C LEU A 209 -2.78 12.60 5.95
N LYS A 210 -3.16 13.88 5.95
CA LYS A 210 -2.21 14.99 6.10
C LYS A 210 -2.01 15.25 7.59
N LYS A 211 -0.83 14.89 8.10
CA LYS A 211 -0.49 15.02 9.52
C LYS A 211 -0.18 16.46 9.92
N SER A 212 -0.58 16.84 11.14
CA SER A 212 -0.21 18.08 11.81
C SER A 212 0.02 17.81 13.30
N ILE A 213 0.61 18.78 14.00
CA ILE A 213 0.69 18.78 15.47
C ILE A 213 -0.65 19.11 16.13
N TYR A 214 -1.62 19.67 15.39
CA TYR A 214 -2.96 20.02 15.87
C TYR A 214 -4.02 19.11 15.27
N LEU A 215 -5.04 18.74 16.07
CA LEU A 215 -6.13 17.86 15.64
C LEU A 215 -7.01 18.48 14.54
N ASP A 216 -7.29 19.76 14.62
CA ASP A 216 -8.08 20.51 13.64
C ASP A 216 -7.34 20.73 12.31
N LYS A 217 -6.02 20.60 12.31
CA LYS A 217 -5.15 20.68 11.12
C LYS A 217 -4.64 19.33 10.64
N THR A 218 -4.93 18.25 11.35
CA THR A 218 -4.70 16.89 10.89
C THR A 218 -5.92 16.45 10.09
N ILE A 219 -5.74 16.36 8.77
CA ILE A 219 -6.85 16.24 7.80
C ILE A 219 -6.84 14.86 7.16
N LEU A 220 -7.97 14.19 7.24
CA LEU A 220 -8.27 12.98 6.51
C LEU A 220 -8.98 13.35 5.21
N LYS A 221 -8.36 13.01 4.07
CA LYS A 221 -8.96 13.16 2.74
C LYS A 221 -9.55 11.82 2.32
N LEU A 222 -10.82 11.84 1.95
CA LEU A 222 -11.63 10.69 1.54
C LEU A 222 -12.19 10.97 0.16
N LEU A 223 -12.40 9.94 -0.63
CA LEU A 223 -13.05 10.01 -1.93
C LEU A 223 -14.14 8.96 -1.98
N SER A 224 -15.39 9.40 -2.15
CA SER A 224 -16.54 8.50 -2.33
C SER A 224 -16.52 7.85 -3.71
N ASP A 225 -17.27 6.77 -3.85
CA ASP A 225 -17.39 6.06 -5.12
C ASP A 225 -18.15 6.90 -6.16
N GLU A 226 -18.96 7.88 -5.69
CA GLU A 226 -19.64 8.86 -6.52
C GLU A 226 -18.74 10.05 -6.94
N GLY A 227 -17.49 10.11 -6.47
CA GLY A 227 -16.54 11.15 -6.85
C GLY A 227 -16.53 12.38 -5.95
N THR A 228 -17.16 12.35 -4.78
CA THR A 228 -17.11 13.47 -3.84
C THR A 228 -15.86 13.35 -2.95
N VAL A 229 -15.07 14.41 -2.89
CA VAL A 229 -13.88 14.54 -2.01
C VAL A 229 -14.30 15.18 -0.71
N TYR A 230 -14.12 14.48 0.39
CA TYR A 230 -14.32 14.98 1.74
C TYR A 230 -12.99 15.27 2.42
N GLU A 231 -12.93 16.39 3.14
CA GLU A 231 -11.84 16.67 4.08
C GLU A 231 -12.42 16.73 5.50
N LEU A 232 -11.97 15.80 6.33
CA LEU A 232 -12.40 15.62 7.71
C LEU A 232 -11.23 15.85 8.66
N ASN A 233 -11.38 16.66 9.70
CA ASN A 233 -10.34 16.78 10.72
C ASN A 233 -10.47 15.75 11.86
N LEU A 234 -9.45 15.60 12.68
CA LEU A 234 -9.48 14.65 13.80
C LEU A 234 -10.26 15.13 15.04
N LYS A 235 -11.03 16.22 14.91
CA LYS A 235 -12.10 16.60 15.88
C LYS A 235 -13.48 16.10 15.42
N GLY A 236 -13.58 15.45 14.26
CA GLY A 236 -14.83 14.95 13.68
C GLY A 236 -15.60 15.99 12.86
N LYS A 237 -14.97 17.13 12.49
CA LYS A 237 -15.61 18.16 11.67
C LYS A 237 -15.28 17.95 10.20
N ILE A 238 -16.30 17.87 9.35
CA ILE A 238 -16.15 17.94 7.89
C ILE A 238 -15.82 19.40 7.54
N LEU A 239 -14.68 19.62 6.90
CA LEU A 239 -14.16 20.93 6.54
C LEU A 239 -14.59 21.33 5.12
N SER A 240 -14.64 20.35 4.23
CA SER A 240 -15.06 20.54 2.84
C SER A 240 -15.67 19.27 2.27
N SER A 241 -16.54 19.45 1.28
CA SER A 241 -17.11 18.43 0.42
C SER A 241 -17.14 19.00 -0.98
N LYS A 242 -16.45 18.36 -1.94
CA LYS A 242 -16.34 18.85 -3.33
C LYS A 242 -16.49 17.70 -4.31
N ASP A 243 -17.43 17.82 -5.23
CA ASP A 243 -17.59 16.86 -6.30
C ASP A 243 -16.51 17.01 -7.35
N GLN A 244 -16.02 15.90 -7.84
CA GLN A 244 -15.13 15.85 -8.97
C GLN A 244 -15.94 15.92 -10.27
N TYR A 245 -15.34 16.51 -11.29
CA TYR A 245 -15.93 16.52 -12.61
C TYR A 245 -16.12 15.09 -13.12
N ARG A 246 -17.31 14.81 -13.61
CA ARG A 246 -17.72 13.53 -14.17
C ARG A 246 -17.98 13.69 -15.66
N ASP A 247 -17.14 13.09 -16.49
CA ASP A 247 -17.28 13.12 -17.95
C ASP A 247 -18.46 12.24 -18.40
N GLN A 248 -18.60 11.07 -17.76
CA GLN A 248 -19.66 10.11 -18.04
C GLN A 248 -20.30 9.61 -16.75
N LYS A 249 -21.58 9.17 -16.83
CA LYS A 249 -22.35 8.71 -15.67
C LYS A 249 -21.64 7.57 -14.90
N ASP A 250 -20.97 6.68 -15.60
CA ASP A 250 -20.32 5.49 -15.02
C ASP A 250 -18.83 5.71 -14.74
N SER A 251 -18.37 6.97 -14.70
CA SER A 251 -16.98 7.28 -14.34
C SER A 251 -16.62 6.76 -12.95
N LYS A 252 -15.50 6.07 -12.86
CA LYS A 252 -14.89 5.60 -11.61
C LYS A 252 -13.85 6.61 -11.14
N PHE A 253 -13.74 6.79 -9.83
CA PHE A 253 -12.81 7.75 -9.23
C PHE A 253 -11.79 7.04 -8.35
N PHE A 254 -10.52 7.45 -8.45
CA PHE A 254 -9.40 6.85 -7.74
C PHE A 254 -8.62 7.93 -6.98
N LEU A 255 -8.49 7.75 -5.67
CA LEU A 255 -7.57 8.51 -4.83
C LEU A 255 -6.22 7.79 -4.83
N VAL A 256 -5.35 8.14 -5.77
CA VAL A 256 -4.06 7.48 -5.97
C VAL A 256 -3.05 8.07 -4.99
N LYS A 257 -2.69 7.27 -3.98
CA LYS A 257 -1.70 7.68 -2.98
C LYS A 257 -0.32 7.76 -3.59
N GLU A 258 0.39 8.80 -3.24
CA GLU A 258 1.81 8.90 -3.54
C GLU A 258 2.61 7.93 -2.66
N GLN A 259 3.57 7.22 -3.25
CA GLN A 259 4.28 6.09 -2.61
C GLN A 259 5.16 6.51 -1.42
N SER A 260 5.66 7.74 -1.38
CA SER A 260 6.42 8.30 -0.23
C SER A 260 5.53 8.96 0.83
N GLY A 261 4.21 9.01 0.61
CA GLY A 261 3.23 9.57 1.55
C GLY A 261 2.95 11.07 1.39
N LYS A 262 3.39 11.68 0.28
CA LYS A 262 3.03 13.05 -0.10
C LYS A 262 1.54 13.14 -0.51
N ASN A 263 1.11 14.31 -0.98
CA ASN A 263 -0.28 14.51 -1.40
C ASN A 263 -0.69 13.54 -2.50
N PRO A 264 -1.87 12.92 -2.38
CA PRO A 264 -2.41 12.04 -3.40
C PRO A 264 -2.93 12.85 -4.59
N ILE A 265 -3.09 12.18 -5.72
CA ILE A 265 -3.81 12.71 -6.88
C ILE A 265 -5.17 12.02 -7.02
N ILE A 266 -6.10 12.67 -7.73
CA ILE A 266 -7.40 12.10 -8.06
C ILE A 266 -7.43 11.89 -9.56
N ILE A 267 -7.77 10.65 -9.94
CA ILE A 267 -7.90 10.22 -11.33
C ILE A 267 -9.33 9.74 -11.53
N SER A 268 -9.96 10.10 -12.64
CA SER A 268 -11.18 9.47 -13.08
C SER A 268 -10.96 8.61 -14.33
N TYR A 269 -11.81 7.60 -14.49
CA TYR A 269 -11.76 6.65 -15.59
C TYR A 269 -13.19 6.28 -16.02
N ASP A 270 -13.48 6.44 -17.30
CA ASP A 270 -14.82 6.23 -17.90
C ASP A 270 -14.90 4.99 -18.80
N ASP A 271 -14.02 3.98 -18.57
CA ASP A 271 -13.81 2.76 -19.38
C ASP A 271 -13.17 3.00 -20.76
N TYR A 272 -13.02 4.25 -21.19
CA TYR A 272 -12.37 4.65 -22.45
C TYR A 272 -11.19 5.58 -22.21
N ASN A 273 -11.29 6.43 -21.20
CA ASN A 273 -10.33 7.51 -20.98
C ASN A 273 -9.92 7.58 -19.52
N LEU A 274 -8.63 7.82 -19.33
CA LEU A 274 -8.08 8.26 -18.06
C LEU A 274 -8.03 9.78 -18.05
N ILE A 275 -8.50 10.41 -16.97
CA ILE A 275 -8.61 11.86 -16.84
C ILE A 275 -7.89 12.30 -15.56
N TYR A 276 -7.03 13.30 -15.69
CA TYR A 276 -6.37 13.97 -14.57
C TYR A 276 -6.37 15.48 -14.78
N GLY A 277 -7.09 16.21 -13.94
CA GLY A 277 -7.35 17.64 -14.15
C GLY A 277 -8.06 17.87 -15.48
N GLU A 278 -7.44 18.68 -16.36
CA GLU A 278 -7.93 18.95 -17.71
C GLU A 278 -7.35 18.00 -18.77
N SER A 279 -6.41 17.15 -18.38
CA SER A 279 -5.73 16.23 -19.29
C SER A 279 -6.53 14.94 -19.43
N LYS A 280 -6.59 14.40 -20.67
CA LYS A 280 -7.31 13.18 -21.02
C LYS A 280 -6.48 12.33 -21.97
N ILE A 281 -6.45 11.01 -21.73
CA ILE A 281 -5.79 10.04 -22.60
C ILE A 281 -6.64 8.79 -22.78
N GLY A 282 -6.69 8.25 -23.99
CA GLY A 282 -7.47 7.07 -24.33
C GLY A 282 -6.83 5.78 -23.80
N PHE A 283 -7.61 5.02 -23.02
CA PHE A 283 -7.31 3.67 -22.56
C PHE A 283 -8.55 2.81 -22.57
N ASN A 284 -8.79 2.11 -23.67
CA ASN A 284 -10.02 1.35 -23.85
C ASN A 284 -10.03 0.06 -23.00
N ASN A 285 -11.13 -0.14 -22.26
CA ASN A 285 -11.50 -1.40 -21.60
C ASN A 285 -10.44 -2.00 -20.67
N ILE A 286 -9.79 -1.19 -19.83
CA ILE A 286 -8.91 -1.73 -18.78
C ILE A 286 -9.77 -2.25 -17.64
N LYS A 287 -9.93 -3.56 -17.56
CA LYS A 287 -10.47 -4.21 -16.37
C LYS A 287 -9.37 -4.28 -15.31
N ASN A 288 -9.71 -4.02 -14.04
CA ASN A 288 -8.76 -4.00 -12.92
C ASN A 288 -7.63 -2.98 -13.11
N LEU A 289 -8.02 -1.73 -13.39
CA LEU A 289 -7.08 -0.62 -13.49
C LEU A 289 -6.24 -0.50 -12.22
N LYS A 290 -4.93 -0.67 -12.35
CA LYS A 290 -3.97 -0.47 -11.24
C LYS A 290 -3.19 0.80 -11.47
N LEU A 291 -3.35 1.72 -10.55
CA LEU A 291 -2.70 3.02 -10.57
C LEU A 291 -1.69 3.14 -9.43
N GLN A 292 -0.51 3.64 -9.75
CA GLN A 292 0.52 4.01 -8.79
C GLN A 292 0.97 5.44 -9.07
N TYR A 293 1.31 6.19 -8.02
CA TYR A 293 1.81 7.55 -8.17
C TYR A 293 3.10 7.72 -7.39
N TYR A 294 4.12 8.21 -8.05
CA TYR A 294 5.42 8.53 -7.49
C TYR A 294 5.76 9.99 -7.75
N ASN A 295 6.06 10.73 -6.69
CA ASN A 295 6.54 12.12 -6.75
C ASN A 295 7.93 12.17 -6.13
N LEU A 296 8.95 11.83 -6.91
CA LEU A 296 10.32 11.68 -6.45
C LEU A 296 11.06 13.02 -6.38
N SER A 297 10.75 13.94 -7.32
CA SER A 297 11.28 15.31 -7.35
C SER A 297 10.34 16.22 -8.15
N LYS A 298 10.63 17.52 -8.23
CA LYS A 298 9.83 18.49 -8.98
C LYS A 298 9.60 18.08 -10.45
N ASN A 299 10.56 17.37 -11.06
CA ASN A 299 10.52 16.96 -12.48
C ASN A 299 10.46 15.43 -12.65
N GLU A 300 10.17 14.68 -11.60
CA GLU A 300 10.12 13.21 -11.60
C GLU A 300 8.82 12.75 -10.95
N ASN A 301 7.72 13.07 -11.62
CA ASN A 301 6.37 12.69 -11.22
C ASN A 301 5.85 11.64 -12.19
N PHE A 302 5.55 10.46 -11.70
CA PHE A 302 5.08 9.36 -12.53
C PHE A 302 3.68 8.92 -12.07
N LEU A 303 2.71 9.08 -12.94
CA LEU A 303 1.48 8.30 -12.87
C LEU A 303 1.70 7.02 -13.67
N ILE A 304 1.61 5.90 -12.99
CA ILE A 304 1.90 4.59 -13.57
C ILE A 304 0.60 3.80 -13.63
N LEU A 305 0.28 3.34 -14.83
CA LEU A 305 -0.88 2.53 -15.12
C LEU A 305 -0.42 1.13 -15.55
N THR A 306 -0.86 0.08 -14.85
CA THR A 306 -0.61 -1.30 -15.24
C THR A 306 -1.89 -1.94 -15.78
N ASP A 307 -1.82 -2.39 -17.03
CA ASP A 307 -2.83 -3.22 -17.71
C ASP A 307 -2.38 -4.69 -17.66
N GLU A 308 -2.93 -5.42 -16.69
CA GLU A 308 -2.56 -6.83 -16.47
C GLU A 308 -2.93 -7.75 -17.65
N ARG A 309 -3.98 -7.39 -18.42
CA ARG A 309 -4.41 -8.22 -19.57
C ARG A 309 -3.44 -8.13 -20.73
N LYS A 310 -2.92 -6.91 -20.97
CA LYS A 310 -1.95 -6.67 -22.04
C LYS A 310 -0.52 -6.93 -21.58
N ASN A 311 -0.29 -7.23 -20.30
CA ASN A 311 1.04 -7.30 -19.68
C ASN A 311 1.86 -6.06 -20.01
N LYS A 312 1.27 -4.87 -19.85
CA LYS A 312 1.91 -3.59 -20.12
C LYS A 312 1.76 -2.60 -18.98
N THR A 313 2.82 -1.87 -18.72
CA THR A 313 2.82 -0.75 -17.79
C THR A 313 3.23 0.52 -18.51
N TYR A 314 2.43 1.57 -18.30
CA TYR A 314 2.54 2.88 -18.92
C TYR A 314 3.02 3.87 -17.88
N PHE A 315 3.94 4.75 -18.27
CA PHE A 315 4.49 5.81 -17.43
C PHE A 315 4.08 7.16 -17.99
N LEU A 316 3.26 7.89 -17.24
CA LEU A 316 2.65 9.14 -17.66
C LEU A 316 3.14 10.28 -16.77
N ASP A 317 3.30 11.46 -17.37
CA ASP A 317 3.53 12.72 -16.65
C ASP A 317 2.22 13.31 -16.11
N GLU A 318 2.29 14.49 -15.51
CA GLU A 318 1.14 15.21 -14.97
C GLU A 318 0.14 15.71 -16.04
N ASN A 319 0.55 15.71 -17.32
CA ASN A 319 -0.29 16.04 -18.47
C ASN A 319 -0.79 14.78 -19.20
N LEU A 320 -0.63 13.60 -18.60
CA LEU A 320 -0.94 12.28 -19.15
C LEU A 320 -0.18 11.96 -20.45
N LYS A 321 1.00 12.55 -20.68
CA LYS A 321 1.89 12.21 -21.79
C LYS A 321 2.83 11.09 -21.39
N TYR A 322 3.15 10.22 -22.34
CA TYR A 322 4.11 9.14 -22.11
C TYR A 322 5.52 9.68 -21.88
N TYR A 323 6.18 9.19 -20.83
CA TYR A 323 7.61 9.41 -20.64
C TYR A 323 8.45 8.62 -21.64
N PHE A 324 7.98 7.42 -21.97
CA PHE A 324 8.62 6.48 -22.91
C PHE A 324 7.62 5.37 -23.30
N GLU A 325 8.01 4.55 -24.25
CA GLU A 325 7.20 3.40 -24.68
C GLU A 325 6.85 2.46 -23.52
N PRO A 326 5.65 1.91 -23.51
CA PRO A 326 5.18 1.00 -22.46
C PRO A 326 6.14 -0.18 -22.23
N VAL A 327 6.34 -0.54 -20.97
CA VAL A 327 7.17 -1.70 -20.63
C VAL A 327 6.33 -2.96 -20.48
N SER A 328 6.85 -4.09 -20.95
CA SER A 328 6.22 -5.40 -20.72
C SER A 328 6.33 -5.75 -19.26
N ASN A 329 5.18 -5.90 -18.57
CA ASN A 329 5.09 -6.15 -17.14
C ASN A 329 3.69 -6.65 -16.79
N GLN A 330 3.57 -7.59 -15.85
CA GLN A 330 2.27 -8.19 -15.49
C GLN A 330 1.73 -7.75 -14.14
N ASN A 331 2.58 -7.34 -13.20
CA ASN A 331 2.17 -6.92 -11.86
C ASN A 331 2.42 -5.41 -11.67
N GLU A 332 1.97 -4.84 -10.56
CA GLU A 332 2.46 -3.51 -10.17
C GLU A 332 3.99 -3.50 -10.09
N ILE A 333 4.59 -2.40 -10.49
CA ILE A 333 6.05 -2.22 -10.43
C ILE A 333 6.49 -1.72 -9.06
N SER A 334 7.80 -1.75 -8.81
CA SER A 334 8.42 -0.94 -7.77
C SER A 334 9.47 -0.01 -8.37
N LEU A 335 9.37 1.26 -8.04
CA LEU A 335 10.27 2.32 -8.49
C LEU A 335 11.03 2.87 -7.29
N LEU A 336 12.35 2.91 -7.39
CA LEU A 336 13.24 3.33 -6.31
C LEU A 336 14.25 4.35 -6.81
N LYS A 337 14.38 5.47 -6.12
CA LYS A 337 15.53 6.38 -6.30
C LYS A 337 16.64 5.95 -5.34
N TYR A 338 17.74 5.48 -5.89
CA TYR A 338 18.88 4.99 -5.12
C TYR A 338 20.21 5.44 -5.77
N SER A 339 21.10 6.03 -4.98
CA SER A 339 22.41 6.51 -5.42
C SER A 339 22.40 7.33 -6.73
N ASN A 340 21.48 8.30 -6.84
CA ASN A 340 21.25 9.16 -8.01
C ASN A 340 20.64 8.46 -9.24
N SER A 341 20.46 7.14 -9.21
CA SER A 341 19.78 6.40 -10.27
C SER A 341 18.31 6.17 -9.93
N LEU A 342 17.47 6.12 -10.94
CA LEU A 342 16.09 5.70 -10.83
C LEU A 342 15.97 4.25 -11.30
N ILE A 343 15.67 3.36 -10.38
CA ILE A 343 15.64 1.92 -10.61
C ILE A 343 14.19 1.43 -10.64
N LEU A 344 13.83 0.77 -11.72
CA LEU A 344 12.55 0.11 -11.93
C LEU A 344 12.70 -1.39 -11.74
N TYR A 345 11.89 -1.98 -10.86
CA TYR A 345 11.73 -3.42 -10.71
C TYR A 345 10.40 -3.84 -11.32
N LYS A 346 10.43 -4.77 -12.27
CA LYS A 346 9.26 -5.28 -12.99
C LYS A 346 9.27 -6.80 -13.08
N THR A 347 8.11 -7.38 -13.35
CA THR A 347 7.94 -8.83 -13.51
C THR A 347 7.22 -9.17 -14.82
N LEU A 348 7.63 -10.24 -15.45
CA LEU A 348 6.93 -10.81 -16.60
C LEU A 348 7.10 -12.33 -16.59
N ASN A 349 5.99 -13.07 -16.52
CA ASN A 349 5.98 -14.51 -16.35
C ASN A 349 6.82 -14.95 -15.14
N ASN A 350 7.85 -15.74 -15.36
CA ASN A 350 8.77 -16.22 -14.33
C ASN A 350 10.02 -15.33 -14.12
N ARG A 351 10.06 -14.13 -14.71
CA ARG A 351 11.26 -13.29 -14.70
C ARG A 351 11.04 -11.98 -13.96
N ILE A 352 11.98 -11.62 -13.09
CA ILE A 352 12.12 -10.28 -12.54
C ILE A 352 13.27 -9.57 -13.24
N SER A 353 13.09 -8.28 -13.55
CA SER A 353 14.12 -7.45 -14.17
C SER A 353 14.29 -6.15 -13.37
N MET A 354 15.53 -5.72 -13.25
CA MET A 354 15.95 -4.45 -12.69
C MET A 354 16.45 -3.56 -13.82
N ILE A 355 15.81 -2.42 -14.02
CA ILE A 355 16.07 -1.51 -15.12
C ILE A 355 16.48 -0.15 -14.57
N GLU A 356 17.57 0.40 -15.02
CA GLU A 356 17.93 1.80 -14.78
C GLU A 356 17.25 2.70 -15.79
N LEU A 357 16.56 3.73 -15.29
CA LEU A 357 15.95 4.77 -16.11
C LEU A 357 16.90 5.97 -16.13
N LYS A 358 17.45 6.31 -17.28
CA LYS A 358 18.35 7.44 -17.51
C LYS A 358 17.64 8.57 -18.23
N LYS A 359 18.03 9.81 -17.92
CA LYS A 359 17.58 11.03 -18.61
C LYS A 359 18.39 11.28 -19.87
#